data_49484c7038d39d4dcd2267d6ff3e4ad5
#
_entry.id   49484c7038d39d4dcd2267d6ff3e4ad5
#
_cell.length_a   1.000
_cell.length_b   1.000
_cell.length_c   1.000
_cell.angle_alpha   90.00
_cell.angle_beta   90.00
_cell.angle_gamma   90.00
#
_symmetry.space_group_name_H-M   'P 1'
#
loop_
_entity.id
_entity.type
_entity.pdbx_description
1 polymer ?
#
loop_
_entity_poly.entity_id
_entity_poly.type
_entity_poly.pdbx_seq_one_letter_code
_entity_poly.pdbx_strand_id
1 'polypeptide(L)'
;MTDKLPRLFFEHFTDTSFAAQRDGKLAGFLAGFISQSRPGEAYIHFVGVDPAERGSGLGCLLYEAFFAAAEARGCVLVRAVTSPVNRGSVAFHQRMGFQLEPGDAKIDGIPFSSGYDGHGGDRVRFIRSLHGA
;
A
#
# COMPACT_ATOMS: atom_id res chain seq x y z
N MET A 1 -5.16 21.46 -9.40
CA MET A 1 -4.61 20.26 -8.74
C MET A 1 -3.38 20.55 -7.92
N THR A 2 -2.44 21.26 -8.49
CA THR A 2 -1.20 21.55 -7.78
C THR A 2 -1.40 22.38 -6.52
N ASP A 3 -2.43 23.22 -6.49
CA ASP A 3 -2.69 24.04 -5.31
C ASP A 3 -3.20 23.24 -4.12
N LYS A 4 -3.61 21.98 -4.32
CA LYS A 4 -4.00 21.12 -3.20
C LYS A 4 -2.82 20.53 -2.47
N LEU A 5 -1.75 20.23 -3.21
CA LEU A 5 -0.60 19.57 -2.62
C LEU A 5 0.12 20.40 -1.56
N PRO A 6 0.29 21.73 -1.73
CA PRO A 6 0.96 22.52 -0.69
C PRO A 6 0.23 22.55 0.65
N ARG A 7 -1.02 22.14 0.68
CA ARG A 7 -1.79 22.12 1.92
C ARG A 7 -1.69 20.80 2.66
N LEU A 8 -1.00 19.82 2.09
CA LEU A 8 -0.86 18.51 2.72
C LEU A 8 0.44 18.43 3.48
N PHE A 9 0.36 17.85 4.68
CA PHE A 9 1.53 17.59 5.50
C PHE A 9 1.62 16.09 5.74
N PHE A 10 2.85 15.56 5.68
CA PHE A 10 3.11 14.16 5.98
C PHE A 10 3.79 14.08 7.33
N GLU A 11 3.25 13.23 8.18
CA GLU A 11 3.82 12.96 9.49
C GLU A 11 4.14 11.49 9.60
N HIS A 12 5.21 11.19 10.32
CA HIS A 12 5.61 9.82 10.58
C HIS A 12 5.04 9.38 11.92
N PHE A 13 4.30 8.27 11.93
CA PHE A 13 3.98 7.61 13.19
C PHE A 13 5.18 6.82 13.67
N THR A 14 5.84 6.16 12.72
CA THR A 14 7.06 5.40 12.91
C THR A 14 7.91 5.62 11.67
N ASP A 15 9.02 4.89 11.58
CA ASP A 15 9.90 5.00 10.41
C ASP A 15 9.23 4.59 9.09
N THR A 16 8.16 3.79 9.17
CA THR A 16 7.52 3.24 7.98
C THR A 16 6.02 3.46 7.95
N SER A 17 5.51 4.37 8.78
CA SER A 17 4.09 4.71 8.76
C SER A 17 3.94 6.20 8.62
N PHE A 18 2.92 6.62 7.87
CA PHE A 18 2.75 8.01 7.48
C PHE A 18 1.31 8.44 7.65
N ALA A 19 1.13 9.70 7.98
CA ALA A 19 -0.18 10.34 7.98
C ALA A 19 -0.11 11.60 7.16
N ALA A 20 -1.19 11.90 6.46
CA ALA A 20 -1.31 13.13 5.69
C ALA A 20 -2.46 13.93 6.26
N GLN A 21 -2.25 15.23 6.41
CA GLN A 21 -3.26 16.14 6.93
C GLN A 21 -3.54 17.22 5.91
N ARG A 22 -4.80 17.65 5.89
CA ARG A 22 -5.21 18.82 5.11
C ARG A 22 -6.04 19.71 6.03
N ASP A 23 -5.61 20.96 6.18
CA ASP A 23 -6.30 21.92 7.04
C ASP A 23 -6.52 21.39 8.45
N GLY A 24 -5.52 20.72 9.00
CA GLY A 24 -5.56 20.20 10.36
C GLY A 24 -6.33 18.91 10.54
N LYS A 25 -6.89 18.36 9.46
CA LYS A 25 -7.65 17.11 9.53
C LYS A 25 -6.92 15.99 8.85
N LEU A 26 -7.09 14.77 9.39
CA LEU A 26 -6.48 13.60 8.78
C LEU A 26 -7.12 13.34 7.43
N ALA A 27 -6.32 13.40 6.38
CA ALA A 27 -6.77 13.15 5.02
C ALA A 27 -6.50 11.71 4.58
N GLY A 28 -5.45 11.10 5.13
CA GLY A 28 -5.13 9.72 4.81
C GLY A 28 -3.97 9.23 5.65
N PHE A 29 -3.75 7.92 5.62
CA PHE A 29 -2.64 7.32 6.35
C PHE A 29 -2.22 6.02 5.68
N LEU A 30 -0.99 5.61 5.97
CA LEU A 30 -0.45 4.33 5.56
C LEU A 30 0.36 3.78 6.73
N ALA A 31 0.03 2.57 7.15
CA ALA A 31 0.78 1.87 8.18
C ALA A 31 1.52 0.70 7.55
N GLY A 32 2.83 0.67 7.73
CA GLY A 32 3.66 -0.39 7.18
C GLY A 32 4.78 -0.74 8.12
N PHE A 33 5.53 -1.77 7.77
CA PHE A 33 6.66 -2.22 8.59
C PHE A 33 7.69 -2.91 7.72
N ILE A 34 8.89 -3.06 8.29
CA ILE A 34 9.95 -3.88 7.70
C ILE A 34 9.80 -5.27 8.31
N SER A 35 9.82 -6.29 7.46
CA SER A 35 9.67 -7.66 7.95
C SER A 35 10.84 -8.03 8.87
N GLN A 36 10.52 -8.60 10.02
CA GLN A 36 11.55 -9.06 10.95
C GLN A 36 12.11 -10.42 10.55
N SER A 37 11.32 -11.23 9.87
CA SER A 37 11.73 -12.57 9.50
C SER A 37 12.26 -12.67 8.08
N ARG A 38 12.03 -11.68 7.25
CA ARG A 38 12.47 -11.68 5.84
C ARG A 38 13.23 -10.40 5.54
N PRO A 39 14.56 -10.41 5.74
CA PRO A 39 15.36 -9.21 5.48
C PRO A 39 15.15 -8.71 4.06
N GLY A 40 15.11 -7.40 3.92
CA GLY A 40 14.93 -6.78 2.61
C GLY A 40 13.51 -6.67 2.13
N GLU A 41 12.52 -7.11 2.93
CA GLU A 41 11.11 -7.01 2.56
C GLU A 41 10.38 -6.03 3.47
N ALA A 42 9.59 -5.17 2.86
CA ALA A 42 8.70 -4.27 3.57
C ALA A 42 7.26 -4.66 3.26
N TYR A 43 6.35 -4.29 4.15
CA TYR A 43 4.96 -4.71 4.05
C TYR A 43 4.05 -3.54 4.36
N ILE A 44 3.10 -3.27 3.47
CA ILE A 44 2.05 -2.29 3.71
C ILE A 44 0.88 -3.02 4.34
N HIS A 45 0.60 -2.66 5.60
CA HIS A 45 -0.44 -3.35 6.36
C HIS A 45 -1.80 -2.68 6.20
N PHE A 46 -1.82 -1.36 6.19
CA PHE A 46 -3.06 -0.61 6.28
C PHE A 46 -2.94 0.71 5.56
N VAL A 47 -3.94 1.03 4.75
CA VAL A 47 -4.01 2.33 4.07
C VAL A 47 -5.44 2.83 4.16
N GLY A 48 -5.60 4.10 4.48
CA GLY A 48 -6.89 4.75 4.45
C GLY A 48 -6.78 6.12 3.83
N VAL A 49 -7.75 6.47 3.01
CA VAL A 49 -7.83 7.80 2.41
C VAL A 49 -9.26 8.31 2.61
N ASP A 50 -9.37 9.52 3.13
CA ASP A 50 -10.69 10.15 3.30
C ASP A 50 -11.40 10.16 1.94
N PRO A 51 -12.67 9.76 1.88
CA PRO A 51 -13.41 9.78 0.61
C PRO A 51 -13.37 11.13 -0.10
N ALA A 52 -13.31 12.23 0.65
CA ALA A 52 -13.21 13.55 0.07
C ALA A 52 -11.88 13.81 -0.65
N GLU A 53 -10.86 12.98 -0.36
CA GLU A 53 -9.54 13.11 -0.97
C GLU A 53 -9.32 12.15 -2.13
N ARG A 54 -10.29 11.34 -2.46
CA ARG A 54 -10.15 10.40 -3.58
C ARG A 54 -10.01 11.17 -4.88
N GLY A 55 -9.09 10.70 -5.71
CA GLY A 55 -8.80 11.37 -6.96
C GLY A 55 -7.81 12.52 -6.83
N SER A 56 -7.35 12.82 -5.62
CA SER A 56 -6.39 13.91 -5.40
C SER A 56 -4.94 13.46 -5.56
N GLY A 57 -4.69 12.16 -5.71
CA GLY A 57 -3.34 11.62 -5.77
C GLY A 57 -2.74 11.32 -4.41
N LEU A 58 -3.51 11.44 -3.33
CA LEU A 58 -2.99 11.23 -1.99
C LEU A 58 -2.53 9.80 -1.78
N GLY A 59 -3.28 8.81 -2.29
CA GLY A 59 -2.86 7.42 -2.18
C GLY A 59 -1.50 7.17 -2.81
N CYS A 60 -1.26 7.74 -3.99
CA CYS A 60 0.04 7.62 -4.65
C CYS A 60 1.14 8.25 -3.82
N LEU A 61 0.89 9.41 -3.24
CA LEU A 61 1.89 10.09 -2.41
C LEU A 61 2.25 9.26 -1.19
N LEU A 62 1.25 8.67 -0.53
CA LEU A 62 1.49 7.82 0.64
C LEU A 62 2.33 6.60 0.26
N TYR A 63 2.00 5.95 -0.85
CA TYR A 63 2.75 4.78 -1.30
C TYR A 63 4.18 5.15 -1.68
N GLU A 64 4.37 6.27 -2.36
CA GLU A 64 5.71 6.70 -2.76
C GLU A 64 6.57 7.07 -1.56
N ALA A 65 5.97 7.69 -0.55
CA ALA A 65 6.69 7.95 0.69
C ALA A 65 7.13 6.65 1.37
N PHE A 66 6.27 5.64 1.35
CA PHE A 66 6.61 4.33 1.92
C PHE A 66 7.73 3.66 1.13
N PHE A 67 7.67 3.69 -0.21
CA PHE A 67 8.71 3.09 -1.03
C PHE A 67 10.07 3.74 -0.74
N ALA A 68 10.09 5.06 -0.62
CA ALA A 68 11.34 5.77 -0.34
C ALA A 68 11.90 5.39 1.03
N ALA A 69 11.02 5.28 2.04
CA ALA A 69 11.44 4.88 3.38
C ALA A 69 11.97 3.45 3.40
N ALA A 70 11.32 2.55 2.68
CA ALA A 70 11.74 1.16 2.60
C ALA A 70 13.09 1.04 1.90
N GLU A 71 13.27 1.76 0.79
CA GLU A 71 14.55 1.78 0.07
C GLU A 71 15.68 2.30 0.94
N ALA A 72 15.40 3.36 1.69
CA ALA A 72 16.42 3.95 2.56
C ALA A 72 16.88 2.97 3.64
N ARG A 73 16.09 1.97 3.94
CA ARG A 73 16.42 0.93 4.92
C ARG A 73 16.92 -0.36 4.28
N GLY A 74 17.25 -0.31 3.00
CA GLY A 74 17.84 -1.44 2.31
C GLY A 74 16.84 -2.49 1.83
N CYS A 75 15.55 -2.18 1.83
CA CYS A 75 14.58 -3.12 1.32
C CYS A 75 14.63 -3.18 -0.20
N VAL A 76 14.36 -4.36 -0.75
CA VAL A 76 14.40 -4.60 -2.19
C VAL A 76 13.01 -4.86 -2.75
N LEU A 77 12.03 -5.11 -1.91
CA LEU A 77 10.65 -5.31 -2.36
C LEU A 77 9.66 -4.92 -1.29
N VAL A 78 8.42 -4.68 -1.73
CA VAL A 78 7.28 -4.36 -0.87
C VAL A 78 6.18 -5.35 -1.17
N ARG A 79 5.52 -5.81 -0.12
CA ARG A 79 4.34 -6.67 -0.22
C ARG A 79 3.12 -5.97 0.33
N ALA A 80 1.96 -6.36 -0.17
CA ALA A 80 0.67 -5.86 0.32
C ALA A 80 -0.40 -6.90 0.04
N VAL A 81 -1.55 -6.76 0.68
CA VAL A 81 -2.69 -7.64 0.44
C VAL A 81 -3.98 -6.83 0.39
N THR A 82 -4.99 -7.40 -0.25
CA THR A 82 -6.35 -6.83 -0.22
C THR A 82 -7.36 -7.97 -0.34
N SER A 83 -8.63 -7.65 -0.07
CA SER A 83 -9.71 -8.61 -0.28
C SER A 83 -9.91 -8.86 -1.77
N PRO A 84 -10.21 -10.11 -2.17
CA PRO A 84 -10.40 -10.43 -3.59
C PRO A 84 -11.55 -9.66 -4.25
N VAL A 85 -12.50 -9.20 -3.46
CA VAL A 85 -13.65 -8.46 -4.01
C VAL A 85 -13.38 -6.96 -4.14
N ASN A 86 -12.24 -6.49 -3.66
CA ASN A 86 -11.90 -5.07 -3.74
C ASN A 86 -11.16 -4.77 -5.04
N ARG A 87 -11.94 -4.64 -6.13
CA ARG A 87 -11.35 -4.45 -7.46
C ARG A 87 -10.65 -3.12 -7.61
N GLY A 88 -11.12 -2.10 -6.91
CA GLY A 88 -10.46 -0.80 -6.95
C GLY A 88 -9.06 -0.86 -6.36
N SER A 89 -8.90 -1.59 -5.27
CA SER A 89 -7.59 -1.80 -4.67
C SER A 89 -6.67 -2.59 -5.58
N VAL A 90 -7.20 -3.65 -6.22
CA VAL A 90 -6.39 -4.44 -7.16
C VAL A 90 -5.88 -3.55 -8.29
N ALA A 91 -6.76 -2.76 -8.90
CA ALA A 91 -6.37 -1.87 -10.00
C ALA A 91 -5.36 -0.82 -9.52
N PHE A 92 -5.57 -0.25 -8.34
CA PHE A 92 -4.66 0.75 -7.79
C PHE A 92 -3.25 0.17 -7.59
N HIS A 93 -3.16 -1.02 -6.99
CA HIS A 93 -1.86 -1.64 -6.76
C HIS A 93 -1.14 -1.96 -8.07
N GLN A 94 -1.89 -2.41 -9.07
CA GLN A 94 -1.28 -2.66 -10.38
C GLN A 94 -0.75 -1.36 -11.00
N ARG A 95 -1.49 -0.26 -10.87
CA ARG A 95 -1.00 1.04 -11.34
C ARG A 95 0.25 1.50 -10.59
N MET A 96 0.37 1.12 -9.32
CA MET A 96 1.56 1.46 -8.51
C MET A 96 2.74 0.54 -8.78
N GLY A 97 2.62 -0.37 -9.73
CA GLY A 97 3.73 -1.24 -10.10
C GLY A 97 3.78 -2.57 -9.39
N PHE A 98 2.76 -2.90 -8.61
CA PHE A 98 2.69 -4.21 -7.96
C PHE A 98 2.27 -5.28 -8.95
N GLN A 99 2.81 -6.46 -8.77
CA GLN A 99 2.41 -7.66 -9.50
C GLN A 99 1.59 -8.55 -8.57
N LEU A 100 0.67 -9.31 -9.18
CA LEU A 100 -0.14 -10.26 -8.44
C LEU A 100 0.67 -11.53 -8.20
N GLU A 101 0.63 -12.02 -6.96
CA GLU A 101 1.25 -13.31 -6.67
C GLU A 101 0.26 -14.45 -6.93
N PRO A 102 0.76 -15.64 -7.30
CA PRO A 102 -0.13 -16.78 -7.48
C PRO A 102 -0.88 -17.13 -6.21
N GLY A 103 -2.07 -17.70 -6.36
CA GLY A 103 -2.87 -18.15 -5.25
C GLY A 103 -3.50 -19.49 -5.57
N ASP A 104 -4.24 -20.04 -4.60
CA ASP A 104 -4.89 -21.35 -4.76
C ASP A 104 -6.28 -21.24 -5.40
N ALA A 105 -6.75 -20.02 -5.63
CA ALA A 105 -8.08 -19.80 -6.22
C ALA A 105 -8.05 -18.53 -7.08
N LYS A 106 -9.13 -18.33 -7.82
CA LYS A 106 -9.29 -17.12 -8.66
C LYS A 106 -10.72 -16.64 -8.61
N ILE A 107 -10.89 -15.33 -8.73
CA ILE A 107 -12.18 -14.70 -8.95
C ILE A 107 -12.02 -13.67 -10.04
N ASP A 108 -12.83 -13.79 -11.10
CA ASP A 108 -12.76 -12.90 -12.27
C ASP A 108 -11.33 -12.79 -12.83
N GLY A 109 -10.60 -13.90 -12.83
CA GLY A 109 -9.22 -13.95 -13.33
C GLY A 109 -8.17 -13.45 -12.35
N ILE A 110 -8.56 -12.97 -11.18
CA ILE A 110 -7.62 -12.47 -10.17
C ILE A 110 -7.27 -13.59 -9.19
N PRO A 111 -5.98 -13.97 -9.09
CA PRO A 111 -5.59 -15.01 -8.13
C PRO A 111 -5.67 -14.50 -6.71
N PHE A 112 -6.06 -15.37 -5.79
CA PHE A 112 -6.04 -15.04 -4.37
C PHE A 112 -5.69 -16.28 -3.55
N SER A 113 -5.28 -16.07 -2.32
CA SER A 113 -4.91 -17.12 -1.39
C SER A 113 -6.03 -17.29 -0.36
N SER A 114 -6.69 -18.45 -0.38
CA SER A 114 -7.79 -18.74 0.52
C SER A 114 -7.28 -18.82 1.95
N GLY A 115 -7.98 -18.15 2.86
CA GLY A 115 -7.67 -18.23 4.28
C GLY A 115 -6.31 -17.67 4.66
N TYR A 116 -5.73 -16.81 3.83
CA TYR A 116 -4.39 -16.28 4.07
C TYR A 116 -4.29 -15.56 5.43
N ASP A 117 -5.33 -14.81 5.79
CA ASP A 117 -5.42 -14.11 7.07
C ASP A 117 -6.37 -14.83 8.02
N GLY A 118 -6.44 -16.16 7.92
CA GLY A 118 -7.29 -16.97 8.77
C GLY A 118 -8.62 -17.28 8.12
N HIS A 119 -9.51 -17.90 8.89
CA HIS A 119 -10.81 -18.32 8.39
C HIS A 119 -11.61 -17.12 7.87
N GLY A 120 -12.01 -17.17 6.61
CA GLY A 120 -12.72 -16.07 5.99
C GLY A 120 -11.84 -14.91 5.55
N GLY A 121 -10.53 -15.04 5.74
CA GLY A 121 -9.57 -13.98 5.38
C GLY A 121 -8.87 -14.24 4.07
N ASP A 122 -9.61 -14.42 2.98
CA ASP A 122 -9.01 -14.58 1.65
C ASP A 122 -8.33 -13.29 1.21
N ARG A 123 -7.16 -13.41 0.61
CA ARG A 123 -6.37 -12.23 0.21
C ARG A 123 -5.76 -12.38 -1.17
N VAL A 124 -5.85 -11.30 -1.94
CA VAL A 124 -5.00 -11.08 -3.12
C VAL A 124 -3.67 -10.58 -2.59
N ARG A 125 -2.58 -11.19 -3.03
CA ARG A 125 -1.24 -10.82 -2.57
C ARG A 125 -0.49 -10.10 -3.66
N PHE A 126 0.15 -9.00 -3.30
CA PHE A 126 0.89 -8.16 -4.23
C PHE A 126 2.37 -8.12 -3.85
N ILE A 127 3.20 -7.96 -4.86
CA ILE A 127 4.64 -7.79 -4.67
C ILE A 127 5.15 -6.74 -5.65
N ARG A 128 6.01 -5.86 -5.19
CA ARG A 128 6.64 -4.84 -6.03
C ARG A 128 8.12 -4.77 -5.73
N SER A 129 8.93 -4.88 -6.79
CA SER A 129 10.37 -4.69 -6.66
C SER A 129 10.67 -3.19 -6.52
N LEU A 130 11.59 -2.85 -5.62
CA LEU A 130 12.01 -1.47 -5.41
C LEU A 130 13.17 -1.09 -6.33
N HIS A 131 13.93 -2.07 -6.79
CA HIS A 131 15.07 -1.80 -7.64
C HIS A 131 14.86 -2.27 -9.06
N GLY A 132 13.76 -2.86 -9.31
CA GLY A 132 13.57 -3.52 -10.56
C GLY A 132 13.01 -2.64 -11.60
N ALA A 133 13.19 -1.67 -11.31
CA ALA A 133 12.70 -0.86 -12.29
C ALA A 133 12.58 -1.55 -13.62
#